data_d25429d6afe183bc2392fd500e69a9eb
#
_entry.id   d25429d6afe183bc2392fd500e69a9eb
#
_cell.length_a   1.000
_cell.length_b   1.000
_cell.length_c   1.000
_cell.angle_alpha   90.00
_cell.angle_beta   90.00
_cell.angle_gamma   90.00
#
_symmetry.space_group_name_H-M   'P 1'
#
loop_
_entity.id
_entity.type
_entity.pdbx_description
1 polymer ?
#
loop_
_entity_poly.entity_id
_entity_poly.type
_entity_poly.pdbx_seq_one_letter_code
_entity_poly.pdbx_strand_id
1 'polypeptide(L)'
;MKNKESLIRLYSVYFLVLFMGLAIVVQIFYLQIFKGEQLKLDANKQIFMSKKVLAPRGNIYASNEQKTSLALSVPRYKIYIDFKVIDSLLFFDNIQSLSDSLSSIFNYRSSEKWKKLFIEEKLNESQFFFVERGLRNDQIERLKNFPIFNQGKFKGGCIILKSNQRVKPYGMLANRTVGYAVENEGKKPILVGIEGAFNEYLKGRNGQMIMEKIRGNEWKPKQDEFSIEPVPGSDVYTSIDINIQDVAESALLKQLREQKAERGCAVLMEVKTGFIKAIANLSFDPKTETYFEAQNHAVGLASEPGSTFKLASLLVALDQGKVEITDSVDMTGRYEFYDNYLTDGGKVYGRNTIKDAFEKSSNVISQIIYDNYKKEPQEFIDGLKKIGIHQKLGLSILGEGMPLIKESSDPTFTGITLPWMSIGYELKMTPLQTLALYNAVANEGALLQPQFVKYIKKG
;
A
#
# COMPACT_ATOMS: atom_id res chain seq x y z
N MET A 1 85.00 14.70 43.60
CA MET A 1 84.35 14.68 42.25
C MET A 1 83.09 13.85 42.19
N LYS A 2 82.96 12.69 42.86
CA LYS A 2 81.76 11.85 42.86
C LYS A 2 80.45 12.51 43.26
N ASN A 3 80.43 13.44 44.19
CA ASN A 3 79.18 14.09 44.62
C ASN A 3 78.58 15.10 43.63
N LYS A 4 79.41 15.72 42.77
CA LYS A 4 78.89 16.66 41.73
C LYS A 4 78.14 15.92 40.60
N GLU A 5 78.66 14.78 40.19
CA GLU A 5 78.00 13.94 39.13
C GLU A 5 76.67 13.35 39.60
N SER A 6 76.60 12.91 40.85
CA SER A 6 75.38 12.41 41.48
C SER A 6 74.30 13.51 41.61
N LEU A 7 74.69 14.74 41.95
CA LEU A 7 73.82 15.90 42.02
C LEU A 7 73.27 16.26 40.58
N ILE A 8 74.13 16.27 39.58
CA ILE A 8 73.70 16.53 38.19
C ILE A 8 72.74 15.52 37.72
N ARG A 9 72.96 14.22 37.98
CA ARG A 9 72.00 13.16 37.64
C ARG A 9 70.63 13.33 38.36
N LEU A 10 70.66 13.70 39.65
CA LEU A 10 69.46 13.95 40.43
C LEU A 10 68.66 15.13 39.86
N TYR A 11 69.32 16.25 39.55
CA TYR A 11 68.67 17.40 38.94
C TYR A 11 68.16 17.11 37.53
N SER A 12 68.88 16.31 36.75
CA SER A 12 68.42 15.91 35.44
C SER A 12 67.14 15.10 35.51
N VAL A 13 67.03 14.13 36.44
CA VAL A 13 65.81 13.39 36.70
C VAL A 13 64.65 14.29 37.18
N TYR A 14 64.93 15.18 38.11
CA TYR A 14 63.96 16.15 38.62
C TYR A 14 63.43 17.07 37.53
N PHE A 15 64.27 17.63 36.68
CA PHE A 15 63.87 18.48 35.57
C PHE A 15 63.09 17.69 34.50
N LEU A 16 63.45 16.43 34.27
CA LEU A 16 62.70 15.54 33.34
C LEU A 16 61.30 15.29 33.87
N VAL A 17 61.12 14.97 35.15
CA VAL A 17 59.79 14.78 35.77
C VAL A 17 58.99 16.08 35.76
N LEU A 18 59.63 17.23 36.08
CA LEU A 18 58.96 18.52 36.02
C LEU A 18 58.48 18.89 34.61
N PHE A 19 59.37 18.68 33.64
CA PHE A 19 59.00 18.90 32.21
C PHE A 19 57.87 18.01 31.73
N MET A 20 57.91 16.77 32.17
CA MET A 20 56.80 15.79 31.83
C MET A 20 55.48 16.23 32.51
N GLY A 21 55.55 16.72 33.77
CA GLY A 21 54.35 17.29 34.43
C GLY A 21 53.82 18.52 33.72
N LEU A 22 54.71 19.44 33.30
CA LEU A 22 54.37 20.66 32.60
C LEU A 22 53.73 20.31 31.21
N ALA A 23 54.29 19.32 30.49
CA ALA A 23 53.73 18.85 29.21
C ALA A 23 52.33 18.29 29.37
N ILE A 24 52.05 17.54 30.45
CA ILE A 24 50.70 17.04 30.75
C ILE A 24 49.71 18.19 31.00
N VAL A 25 50.13 19.20 31.79
CA VAL A 25 49.28 20.38 32.07
C VAL A 25 48.97 21.13 30.77
N VAL A 26 49.98 21.38 29.95
CA VAL A 26 49.80 22.03 28.64
C VAL A 26 48.84 21.21 27.75
N GLN A 27 48.99 19.90 27.73
CA GLN A 27 48.11 19.02 26.95
C GLN A 27 46.66 19.04 27.46
N ILE A 28 46.44 19.09 28.78
CA ILE A 28 45.11 19.23 29.37
C ILE A 28 44.47 20.57 28.93
N PHE A 29 45.20 21.67 29.04
CA PHE A 29 44.73 22.98 28.58
C PHE A 29 44.39 22.97 27.06
N TYR A 30 45.25 22.37 26.24
CA TYR A 30 45.02 22.23 24.80
C TYR A 30 43.75 21.45 24.53
N LEU A 31 43.53 20.30 25.19
CA LEU A 31 42.34 19.49 25.03
C LEU A 31 41.08 20.23 25.49
N GLN A 32 41.14 20.98 26.61
CA GLN A 32 39.97 21.70 27.12
C GLN A 32 39.61 22.92 26.28
N ILE A 33 40.58 23.70 25.82
CA ILE A 33 40.32 24.97 25.14
C ILE A 33 40.12 24.76 23.62
N PHE A 34 40.99 23.98 22.97
CA PHE A 34 40.99 23.85 21.52
C PHE A 34 40.18 22.66 21.01
N LYS A 35 40.09 21.55 21.75
CA LYS A 35 39.35 20.35 21.36
C LYS A 35 38.11 20.10 22.20
N GLY A 36 37.85 20.88 23.25
CA GLY A 36 36.78 20.62 24.20
C GLY A 36 35.39 20.59 23.59
N GLU A 37 35.06 21.51 22.68
CA GLU A 37 33.77 21.53 22.00
C GLU A 37 33.61 20.33 21.04
N GLN A 38 34.64 20.01 20.28
CA GLN A 38 34.60 18.87 19.37
C GLN A 38 34.45 17.54 20.13
N LEU A 39 35.21 17.38 21.22
CA LEU A 39 35.09 16.18 22.06
C LEU A 39 33.72 16.07 22.74
N LYS A 40 33.12 17.18 23.15
CA LYS A 40 31.73 17.22 23.67
C LYS A 40 30.73 16.82 22.58
N LEU A 41 30.87 17.33 21.36
CA LEU A 41 30.01 16.96 20.23
C LEU A 41 30.10 15.46 19.90
N ASP A 42 31.33 14.92 19.88
CA ASP A 42 31.55 13.50 19.59
C ASP A 42 31.06 12.61 20.75
N ALA A 43 31.23 13.03 22.00
CA ALA A 43 30.62 12.35 23.14
C ALA A 43 29.09 12.38 23.09
N ASN A 44 28.49 13.51 22.74
CA ASN A 44 27.05 13.62 22.59
C ASN A 44 26.53 12.72 21.48
N LYS A 45 27.20 12.57 20.33
CA LYS A 45 26.83 11.64 19.26
C LYS A 45 26.90 10.18 19.71
N GLN A 46 27.77 9.83 20.65
CA GLN A 46 27.87 8.47 21.20
C GLN A 46 26.81 8.19 22.26
N ILE A 47 26.36 9.23 22.98
CA ILE A 47 25.37 9.10 24.06
C ILE A 47 23.96 9.32 23.58
N PHE A 48 23.75 10.19 22.60
CA PHE A 48 22.42 10.51 22.06
C PHE A 48 22.32 10.19 20.59
N MET A 49 21.18 9.63 20.20
CA MET A 49 20.81 9.50 18.78
C MET A 49 19.37 9.97 18.55
N SER A 50 19.13 10.56 17.38
CA SER A 50 17.79 10.88 16.94
C SER A 50 17.15 9.66 16.28
N LYS A 51 16.03 9.20 16.82
CA LYS A 51 15.24 8.12 16.27
C LYS A 51 14.02 8.69 15.54
N LYS A 52 13.87 8.32 14.27
CA LYS A 52 12.69 8.65 13.46
C LYS A 52 11.45 8.00 14.07
N VAL A 53 10.40 8.80 14.26
CA VAL A 53 9.08 8.34 14.71
C VAL A 53 8.10 8.49 13.57
N LEU A 54 7.54 7.37 13.12
CA LEU A 54 6.62 7.38 11.99
C LEU A 54 5.33 8.11 12.35
N ALA A 55 4.90 9.01 11.46
CA ALA A 55 3.61 9.67 11.58
C ALA A 55 2.45 8.67 11.45
N PRO A 56 1.31 8.90 12.12
CA PRO A 56 0.08 8.21 11.80
C PRO A 56 -0.30 8.48 10.34
N ARG A 57 -0.52 7.42 9.56
CA ARG A 57 -1.03 7.60 8.19
C ARG A 57 -2.47 8.07 8.23
N GLY A 58 -2.85 8.95 7.32
CA GLY A 58 -4.24 9.36 7.11
C GLY A 58 -5.14 8.15 6.80
N ASN A 59 -6.41 8.26 7.09
CA ASN A 59 -7.37 7.18 6.88
C ASN A 59 -7.90 7.18 5.44
N ILE A 60 -8.40 6.02 5.00
CA ILE A 60 -9.09 5.87 3.72
C ILE A 60 -10.54 5.50 4.03
N TYR A 61 -11.46 6.32 3.55
CA TYR A 61 -12.90 6.17 3.80
C TYR A 61 -13.65 5.75 2.54
N ALA A 62 -14.68 4.93 2.72
CA ALA A 62 -15.68 4.62 1.70
C ALA A 62 -16.61 5.81 1.46
N SER A 63 -17.38 5.75 0.37
CA SER A 63 -18.30 6.81 -0.08
C SER A 63 -19.68 6.76 0.59
N ASN A 64 -19.76 6.37 1.87
CA ASN A 64 -21.02 6.35 2.59
C ASN A 64 -21.10 7.49 3.61
N GLU A 65 -22.33 7.86 4.01
CA GLU A 65 -22.58 8.90 5.01
C GLU A 65 -21.98 8.61 6.38
N GLN A 66 -21.83 7.33 6.71
CA GLN A 66 -21.32 6.85 8.00
C GLN A 66 -19.79 6.90 8.11
N LYS A 67 -19.07 7.41 7.10
CA LYS A 67 -17.60 7.48 7.06
C LYS A 67 -16.93 6.14 7.39
N THR A 68 -17.42 5.07 6.79
CA THR A 68 -16.85 3.73 6.96
C THR A 68 -15.40 3.71 6.51
N SER A 69 -14.49 3.26 7.38
CA SER A 69 -13.06 3.24 7.11
C SER A 69 -12.65 1.98 6.34
N LEU A 70 -12.11 2.13 5.14
CA LEU A 70 -11.49 1.04 4.37
C LEU A 70 -10.09 0.71 4.87
N ALA A 71 -9.35 1.73 5.32
CA ALA A 71 -8.07 1.57 6.00
C ALA A 71 -7.89 2.67 7.04
N LEU A 72 -7.45 2.32 8.25
CA LEU A 72 -7.24 3.27 9.34
C LEU A 72 -5.95 2.99 10.11
N SER A 73 -5.40 4.04 10.70
CA SER A 73 -4.25 3.97 11.58
C SER A 73 -4.73 3.92 13.04
N VAL A 74 -4.58 2.75 13.68
CA VAL A 74 -4.98 2.54 15.08
C VAL A 74 -3.78 2.67 16.00
N PRO A 75 -3.89 3.43 17.10
CA PRO A 75 -2.83 3.46 18.09
C PRO A 75 -2.62 2.08 18.72
N ARG A 76 -1.35 1.71 18.85
CA ARG A 76 -0.90 0.53 19.56
C ARG A 76 0.24 0.94 20.47
N TYR A 77 0.43 0.21 21.56
CA TYR A 77 1.42 0.58 22.57
C TYR A 77 2.37 -0.58 22.83
N LYS A 78 3.59 -0.19 23.24
CA LYS A 78 4.63 -1.09 23.74
C LYS A 78 4.94 -0.67 25.16
N ILE A 79 5.15 -1.63 26.04
CA ILE A 79 5.56 -1.37 27.43
C ILE A 79 6.97 -1.88 27.64
N TYR A 80 7.73 -1.04 28.31
CA TYR A 80 9.06 -1.36 28.83
C TYR A 80 9.12 -0.99 30.32
N ILE A 81 10.04 -1.63 31.05
CA ILE A 81 10.30 -1.34 32.47
C ILE A 81 11.75 -0.88 32.62
N ASP A 82 11.93 0.20 33.37
CA ASP A 82 13.22 0.63 33.90
C ASP A 82 13.32 0.18 35.37
N PHE A 83 13.91 -0.98 35.61
CA PHE A 83 14.05 -1.54 36.95
C PHE A 83 15.00 -0.76 37.84
N LYS A 84 15.91 0.03 37.25
CA LYS A 84 16.87 0.84 38.03
C LYS A 84 16.22 1.95 38.83
N VAL A 85 15.15 2.56 38.31
CA VAL A 85 14.43 3.66 38.96
C VAL A 85 13.47 3.19 40.05
N ILE A 86 13.09 1.90 40.05
CA ILE A 86 12.14 1.35 41.02
C ILE A 86 12.86 1.14 42.36
N ASP A 87 12.36 1.75 43.44
CA ASP A 87 12.86 1.51 44.78
C ASP A 87 12.74 0.02 45.15
N SER A 88 13.76 -0.50 45.90
CA SER A 88 13.80 -1.93 46.19
C SER A 88 12.67 -2.38 47.13
N LEU A 89 12.29 -1.55 48.13
CA LEU A 89 11.17 -1.87 49.03
C LEU A 89 9.86 -1.89 48.23
N LEU A 90 9.61 -0.85 47.44
CA LEU A 90 8.43 -0.81 46.56
C LEU A 90 8.35 -2.02 45.65
N PHE A 91 9.50 -2.45 45.06
CA PHE A 91 9.56 -3.59 44.16
C PHE A 91 9.23 -4.90 44.88
N PHE A 92 9.97 -5.25 45.94
CA PHE A 92 9.82 -6.54 46.61
C PHE A 92 8.50 -6.71 47.32
N ASP A 93 7.90 -5.63 47.84
CA ASP A 93 6.59 -5.65 48.48
C ASP A 93 5.45 -5.88 47.48
N ASN A 94 5.62 -5.48 46.19
CA ASN A 94 4.52 -5.48 45.21
C ASN A 94 4.73 -6.43 44.05
N ILE A 95 5.88 -7.10 43.91
CA ILE A 95 6.22 -7.93 42.75
C ILE A 95 5.27 -9.10 42.54
N GLN A 96 4.75 -9.72 43.61
CA GLN A 96 3.77 -10.78 43.51
C GLN A 96 2.47 -10.25 42.90
N SER A 97 1.93 -9.16 43.43
CA SER A 97 0.68 -8.53 42.98
C SER A 97 0.81 -8.01 41.54
N LEU A 98 1.96 -7.47 41.14
CA LEU A 98 2.24 -7.10 39.75
C LEU A 98 2.22 -8.33 38.84
N SER A 99 2.88 -9.40 39.24
CA SER A 99 2.99 -10.63 38.46
C SER A 99 1.63 -11.31 38.26
N ASP A 100 0.78 -11.31 39.31
CA ASP A 100 -0.61 -11.82 39.24
C ASP A 100 -1.45 -10.97 38.29
N SER A 101 -1.30 -9.64 38.36
CA SER A 101 -2.02 -8.70 37.50
C SER A 101 -1.61 -8.87 36.02
N LEU A 102 -0.31 -9.04 35.75
CA LEU A 102 0.19 -9.27 34.39
C LEU A 102 -0.28 -10.63 33.83
N SER A 103 -0.26 -11.69 34.65
CA SER A 103 -0.74 -13.00 34.24
C SER A 103 -2.23 -13.01 33.91
N SER A 104 -3.03 -12.16 34.54
CA SER A 104 -4.46 -12.01 34.26
C SER A 104 -4.77 -11.36 32.90
N ILE A 105 -3.87 -10.53 32.39
CA ILE A 105 -4.02 -9.90 31.05
C ILE A 105 -3.28 -10.73 29.99
N PHE A 106 -2.11 -11.27 30.33
CA PHE A 106 -1.22 -11.97 29.40
C PHE A 106 -1.19 -13.47 29.75
N ASN A 107 -2.19 -14.21 29.32
CA ASN A 107 -2.40 -15.62 29.64
C ASN A 107 -1.28 -16.58 29.19
N TYR A 108 -0.30 -16.10 28.39
CA TYR A 108 0.80 -16.93 27.87
C TYR A 108 1.93 -17.15 28.88
N ARG A 109 1.94 -16.45 30.03
CA ARG A 109 2.97 -16.57 31.06
C ARG A 109 2.35 -16.56 32.46
N SER A 110 2.68 -17.54 33.28
CA SER A 110 2.17 -17.62 34.66
C SER A 110 2.75 -16.54 35.57
N SER A 111 2.10 -16.27 36.67
CA SER A 111 2.54 -15.30 37.69
C SER A 111 3.94 -15.59 38.21
N GLU A 112 4.25 -16.87 38.51
CA GLU A 112 5.58 -17.29 39.00
C GLU A 112 6.67 -17.02 37.97
N LYS A 113 6.37 -17.23 36.66
CA LYS A 113 7.33 -16.94 35.60
C LYS A 113 7.57 -15.45 35.43
N TRP A 114 6.53 -14.61 35.56
CA TRP A 114 6.67 -13.17 35.57
C TRP A 114 7.50 -12.69 36.74
N LYS A 115 7.20 -13.19 37.96
CA LYS A 115 7.91 -12.86 39.17
C LYS A 115 9.41 -13.20 39.09
N LYS A 116 9.74 -14.43 38.67
CA LYS A 116 11.13 -14.87 38.51
C LYS A 116 11.89 -13.98 37.54
N LEU A 117 11.31 -13.71 36.37
CA LEU A 117 11.91 -12.86 35.34
C LEU A 117 12.17 -11.44 35.85
N PHE A 118 11.20 -10.84 36.52
CA PHE A 118 11.32 -9.46 36.99
C PHE A 118 12.31 -9.31 38.18
N ILE A 119 12.43 -10.33 39.01
CA ILE A 119 13.45 -10.35 40.06
C ILE A 119 14.85 -10.40 39.42
N GLU A 120 15.07 -11.25 38.41
CA GLU A 120 16.32 -11.32 37.67
C GLU A 120 16.69 -9.99 37.00
N GLU A 121 15.73 -9.35 36.32
CA GLU A 121 15.92 -8.06 35.65
C GLU A 121 16.14 -6.91 36.66
N LYS A 122 15.51 -6.97 37.83
CA LYS A 122 15.73 -6.00 38.92
C LYS A 122 17.15 -6.10 39.47
N LEU A 123 17.65 -7.31 39.68
CA LEU A 123 19.02 -7.55 40.15
C LEU A 123 20.07 -7.10 39.10
N ASN A 124 19.74 -7.22 37.81
CA ASN A 124 20.57 -6.73 36.71
C ASN A 124 20.49 -5.21 36.50
N GLU A 125 19.62 -4.51 37.21
CA GLU A 125 19.34 -3.07 37.03
C GLU A 125 18.96 -2.72 35.57
N SER A 126 18.20 -3.60 34.90
CA SER A 126 17.79 -3.41 33.50
C SER A 126 16.96 -2.14 33.33
N GLN A 127 17.33 -1.25 32.41
CA GLN A 127 16.72 0.08 32.28
C GLN A 127 15.68 0.21 31.17
N PHE A 128 15.62 -0.74 30.21
CA PHE A 128 14.69 -0.70 29.09
C PHE A 128 14.22 -2.11 28.73
N PHE A 129 13.77 -2.85 29.76
CA PHE A 129 13.30 -4.21 29.60
C PHE A 129 11.96 -4.26 28.88
N PHE A 130 11.87 -4.99 27.76
CA PHE A 130 10.66 -5.15 26.97
C PHE A 130 9.68 -6.10 27.67
N VAL A 131 8.44 -5.64 27.85
CA VAL A 131 7.35 -6.45 28.45
C VAL A 131 6.40 -6.96 27.38
N GLU A 132 5.76 -6.06 26.60
CA GLU A 132 4.75 -6.44 25.63
C GLU A 132 4.55 -5.37 24.54
N ARG A 133 4.00 -5.79 23.40
CA ARG A 133 3.69 -4.93 22.25
C ARG A 133 2.28 -5.16 21.71
N GLY A 134 1.81 -4.22 20.88
CA GLY A 134 0.52 -4.35 20.20
C GLY A 134 -0.67 -4.08 21.11
N LEU A 135 -0.44 -3.52 22.30
CA LEU A 135 -1.46 -3.25 23.28
C LEU A 135 -2.45 -2.16 22.80
N ARG A 136 -3.72 -2.35 23.13
CA ARG A 136 -4.79 -1.38 22.89
C ARG A 136 -4.85 -0.37 24.03
N ASN A 137 -5.56 0.74 23.79
CA ASN A 137 -5.72 1.79 24.80
C ASN A 137 -6.40 1.31 26.09
N ASP A 138 -7.43 0.47 25.98
CA ASP A 138 -8.13 -0.13 27.12
C ASP A 138 -7.20 -1.00 28.00
N GLN A 139 -6.30 -1.73 27.37
CA GLN A 139 -5.28 -2.52 28.07
C GLN A 139 -4.24 -1.63 28.79
N ILE A 140 -3.85 -0.53 28.15
CA ILE A 140 -2.90 0.44 28.74
C ILE A 140 -3.50 1.12 29.97
N GLU A 141 -4.75 1.55 29.91
CA GLU A 141 -5.42 2.16 31.07
C GLU A 141 -5.53 1.18 32.24
N ARG A 142 -5.77 -0.09 31.98
CA ARG A 142 -5.73 -1.13 33.02
C ARG A 142 -4.33 -1.34 33.58
N LEU A 143 -3.30 -1.43 32.71
CA LEU A 143 -1.91 -1.64 33.10
C LEU A 143 -1.33 -0.48 33.91
N LYS A 144 -1.73 0.76 33.62
CA LYS A 144 -1.33 1.94 34.44
C LYS A 144 -1.78 1.84 35.90
N ASN A 145 -2.84 1.10 36.19
CA ASN A 145 -3.36 0.93 37.53
C ASN A 145 -2.76 -0.28 38.28
N PHE A 146 -1.86 -1.03 37.65
CA PHE A 146 -1.23 -2.18 38.29
C PHE A 146 -0.22 -1.74 39.36
N PRO A 147 -0.01 -2.56 40.41
CA PRO A 147 1.02 -2.31 41.42
C PRO A 147 2.36 -2.01 40.76
N ILE A 148 3.14 -1.13 41.33
CA ILE A 148 4.38 -0.56 40.77
C ILE A 148 4.11 0.35 39.58
N PHE A 149 3.38 -0.08 38.54
CA PHE A 149 3.13 0.72 37.33
C PHE A 149 2.28 1.98 37.60
N ASN A 150 1.41 1.94 38.62
CA ASN A 150 0.62 3.09 39.08
C ASN A 150 1.48 4.24 39.64
N GLN A 151 2.77 3.98 39.93
CA GLN A 151 3.73 5.01 40.34
C GLN A 151 4.34 5.73 39.14
N GLY A 152 3.93 5.38 37.91
CA GLY A 152 4.37 6.01 36.67
C GLY A 152 5.82 5.70 36.28
N LYS A 153 6.37 6.48 35.37
CA LYS A 153 7.69 6.24 34.78
C LYS A 153 8.85 6.42 35.79
N PHE A 154 8.81 7.49 36.57
CA PHE A 154 9.95 7.91 37.39
C PHE A 154 10.10 7.16 38.75
N LYS A 155 9.02 6.54 39.22
CA LYS A 155 9.01 5.73 40.45
C LYS A 155 8.69 4.28 40.17
N GLY A 156 7.71 4.03 39.28
CA GLY A 156 7.27 2.70 38.90
C GLY A 156 7.99 2.11 37.67
N GLY A 157 8.90 2.87 37.05
CA GLY A 157 9.72 2.42 35.93
C GLY A 157 8.92 2.08 34.67
N CYS A 158 7.62 2.35 34.61
CA CYS A 158 6.75 1.97 33.50
C CYS A 158 6.91 2.95 32.32
N ILE A 159 7.49 2.48 31.21
CA ILE A 159 7.70 3.27 29.97
C ILE A 159 6.72 2.77 28.92
N ILE A 160 5.82 3.65 28.47
CA ILE A 160 4.81 3.34 27.46
C ILE A 160 5.14 4.09 26.17
N LEU A 161 5.40 3.36 25.09
CA LEU A 161 5.65 3.92 23.77
C LEU A 161 4.46 3.69 22.83
N LYS A 162 3.96 4.79 22.27
CA LYS A 162 2.89 4.76 21.27
C LYS A 162 3.47 4.41 19.89
N SER A 163 2.78 3.54 19.16
CA SER A 163 3.02 3.23 17.75
C SER A 163 1.69 3.19 17.03
N ASN A 164 1.70 3.19 15.69
CA ASN A 164 0.48 3.09 14.89
C ASN A 164 0.52 1.80 14.08
N GLN A 165 -0.62 1.10 14.04
CA GLN A 165 -0.81 -0.08 13.21
C GLN A 165 -1.83 0.25 12.12
N ARG A 166 -1.51 -0.05 10.86
CA ARG A 166 -2.44 0.06 9.74
C ARG A 166 -3.39 -1.14 9.77
N VAL A 167 -4.70 -0.87 9.78
CA VAL A 167 -5.75 -1.90 9.84
C VAL A 167 -6.72 -1.67 8.70
N LYS A 168 -7.17 -2.75 8.06
CA LYS A 168 -8.26 -2.78 7.08
C LYS A 168 -9.43 -3.54 7.70
N PRO A 169 -10.47 -2.86 8.22
CA PRO A 169 -11.55 -3.51 8.97
C PRO A 169 -12.33 -4.54 8.17
N TYR A 170 -12.45 -4.33 6.86
CA TYR A 170 -13.19 -5.21 5.95
C TYR A 170 -12.31 -6.26 5.26
N GLY A 171 -11.09 -6.44 5.74
CA GLY A 171 -10.20 -7.52 5.33
C GLY A 171 -9.94 -7.57 3.83
N MET A 172 -10.67 -8.43 3.13
CA MET A 172 -10.45 -8.70 1.70
C MET A 172 -11.16 -7.72 0.76
N LEU A 173 -12.21 -7.01 1.23
CA LEU A 173 -13.01 -6.13 0.36
C LEU A 173 -12.16 -5.02 -0.28
N ALA A 174 -12.15 -4.98 -1.61
CA ALA A 174 -11.36 -4.05 -2.43
C ALA A 174 -9.88 -3.96 -2.01
N ASN A 175 -9.32 -5.06 -1.49
CA ASN A 175 -8.00 -5.07 -0.83
C ASN A 175 -6.87 -4.57 -1.73
N ARG A 176 -6.87 -4.93 -3.01
CA ARG A 176 -5.86 -4.47 -3.98
C ARG A 176 -6.10 -3.06 -4.47
N THR A 177 -7.35 -2.64 -4.53
CA THR A 177 -7.72 -1.26 -4.90
C THR A 177 -7.40 -0.30 -3.76
N VAL A 178 -7.73 -0.65 -2.51
CA VAL A 178 -7.24 0.08 -1.33
C VAL A 178 -5.72 0.02 -1.28
N GLY A 179 -5.16 -1.15 -1.47
CA GLY A 179 -3.72 -1.36 -1.59
C GLY A 179 -2.94 -1.25 -0.28
N TYR A 180 -1.65 -1.01 -0.41
CA TYR A 180 -0.72 -0.83 0.72
C TYR A 180 0.51 -0.04 0.28
N ALA A 181 1.18 0.55 1.25
CA ALA A 181 2.50 1.17 1.07
C ALA A 181 3.47 0.55 2.09
N VAL A 182 4.56 -0.05 1.60
CA VAL A 182 5.61 -0.63 2.43
C VAL A 182 6.90 0.11 2.14
N GLU A 183 7.42 0.82 3.14
CA GLU A 183 8.71 1.49 3.09
C GLU A 183 9.74 0.61 3.80
N ASN A 184 10.76 0.17 3.09
CA ASN A 184 11.90 -0.54 3.65
C ASN A 184 13.14 0.35 3.53
N GLU A 185 13.93 0.48 4.59
CA GLU A 185 15.16 1.26 4.57
C GLU A 185 16.11 0.74 3.47
N GLY A 186 16.61 1.66 2.65
CA GLY A 186 17.55 1.35 1.55
C GLY A 186 16.94 0.68 0.31
N LYS A 187 15.62 0.45 0.25
CA LYS A 187 14.94 -0.12 -0.91
C LYS A 187 13.86 0.82 -1.44
N LYS A 188 13.53 0.67 -2.73
CA LYS A 188 12.37 1.38 -3.30
C LYS A 188 11.09 0.94 -2.57
N PRO A 189 10.21 1.88 -2.21
CA PRO A 189 8.95 1.55 -1.56
C PRO A 189 8.06 0.71 -2.49
N ILE A 190 7.33 -0.22 -1.91
CA ILE A 190 6.30 -0.99 -2.62
C ILE A 190 4.98 -0.26 -2.43
N LEU A 191 4.44 0.27 -3.52
CA LEU A 191 3.25 1.11 -3.55
C LEU A 191 2.16 0.44 -4.38
N VAL A 192 1.00 0.18 -3.80
CA VAL A 192 -0.12 -0.51 -4.44
C VAL A 192 -1.43 0.22 -4.15
N GLY A 193 -2.30 0.30 -5.16
CA GLY A 193 -3.65 0.86 -5.04
C GLY A 193 -3.68 2.31 -4.59
N ILE A 194 -4.75 2.70 -3.89
CA ILE A 194 -4.97 4.05 -3.35
C ILE A 194 -3.89 4.41 -2.31
N GLU A 195 -3.54 3.47 -1.43
CA GLU A 195 -2.45 3.63 -0.45
C GLU A 195 -1.13 4.04 -1.11
N GLY A 196 -0.83 3.42 -2.24
CA GLY A 196 0.40 3.71 -2.99
C GLY A 196 0.32 5.02 -3.78
N ALA A 197 -0.76 5.20 -4.52
CA ALA A 197 -0.94 6.37 -5.39
C ALA A 197 -1.03 7.69 -4.60
N PHE A 198 -1.70 7.65 -3.43
CA PHE A 198 -1.87 8.79 -2.56
C PHE A 198 -0.91 8.79 -1.36
N ASN A 199 0.22 8.07 -1.47
CA ASN A 199 1.19 7.94 -0.38
C ASN A 199 1.70 9.28 0.14
N GLU A 200 1.93 10.26 -0.73
CA GLU A 200 2.44 11.58 -0.34
C GLU A 200 1.45 12.34 0.58
N TYR A 201 0.15 12.14 0.39
CA TYR A 201 -0.87 12.72 1.26
C TYR A 201 -1.07 11.91 2.53
N LEU A 202 -1.08 10.56 2.40
CA LEU A 202 -1.37 9.65 3.51
C LEU A 202 -0.23 9.51 4.52
N LYS A 203 1.05 9.63 4.12
CA LYS A 203 2.20 9.30 4.98
C LYS A 203 2.44 10.27 6.13
N GLY A 204 1.93 11.51 6.03
CA GLY A 204 2.20 12.55 7.01
C GLY A 204 3.66 12.99 7.06
N ARG A 205 4.05 13.68 8.12
CA ARG A 205 5.43 14.07 8.39
C ARG A 205 5.93 13.40 9.66
N ASN A 206 7.01 12.63 9.52
CA ASN A 206 7.60 11.90 10.64
C ASN A 206 8.17 12.86 11.69
N GLY A 207 8.03 12.47 12.93
CA GLY A 207 8.66 13.11 14.05
C GLY A 207 10.05 12.56 14.35
N GLN A 208 10.68 13.13 15.38
CA GLN A 208 11.97 12.70 15.93
C GLN A 208 11.89 12.59 17.45
N MET A 209 12.53 11.59 17.99
CA MET A 209 12.67 11.35 19.42
C MET A 209 14.16 11.17 19.73
N ILE A 210 14.64 11.87 20.77
CA ILE A 210 16.02 11.70 21.22
C ILE A 210 16.11 10.47 22.10
N MET A 211 16.94 9.53 21.69
CA MET A 211 17.28 8.34 22.44
C MET A 211 18.62 8.56 23.17
N GLU A 212 18.69 8.12 24.40
CA GLU A 212 19.90 8.12 25.23
C GLU A 212 20.45 6.70 25.36
N LYS A 213 21.74 6.55 25.13
CA LYS A 213 22.44 5.28 25.31
C LYS A 213 22.52 4.94 26.79
N ILE A 214 22.08 3.72 27.11
CA ILE A 214 22.20 3.13 28.43
C ILE A 214 23.30 2.04 28.42
N ARG A 215 23.31 1.16 29.37
CA ARG A 215 24.30 0.08 29.48
C ARG A 215 24.34 -0.79 28.20
N GLY A 216 25.56 -1.05 27.71
CA GLY A 216 25.76 -1.87 26.49
C GLY A 216 25.36 -1.14 25.21
N ASN A 217 24.53 -1.76 24.38
CA ASN A 217 24.05 -1.19 23.12
C ASN A 217 22.54 -0.83 23.15
N GLU A 218 21.99 -0.68 24.35
CA GLU A 218 20.59 -0.35 24.55
C GLU A 218 20.36 1.17 24.56
N TRP A 219 19.18 1.56 24.09
CA TRP A 219 18.78 2.96 23.95
C TRP A 219 17.39 3.17 24.53
N LYS A 220 17.22 4.15 25.42
CA LYS A 220 15.92 4.56 25.95
C LYS A 220 15.56 5.98 25.54
N PRO A 221 14.26 6.35 25.45
CA PRO A 221 13.86 7.72 25.24
C PRO A 221 14.38 8.61 26.36
N LYS A 222 15.09 9.70 26.01
CA LYS A 222 15.62 10.66 26.99
C LYS A 222 14.50 11.40 27.71
N GLN A 223 13.44 11.74 26.96
CA GLN A 223 12.24 12.42 27.45
C GLN A 223 11.00 11.74 26.90
N ASP A 224 9.84 11.95 27.52
CA ASP A 224 8.55 11.43 27.04
C ASP A 224 8.02 12.20 25.83
N GLU A 225 8.54 13.39 25.58
CA GLU A 225 8.16 14.26 24.49
C GLU A 225 9.05 14.04 23.26
N PHE A 226 8.45 14.21 22.09
CA PHE A 226 9.19 14.22 20.84
C PHE A 226 10.03 15.51 20.73
N SER A 227 11.23 15.41 20.18
CA SER A 227 11.99 16.62 19.79
C SER A 227 11.35 17.32 18.59
N ILE A 228 10.68 16.51 17.71
CA ILE A 228 9.80 16.99 16.64
C ILE A 228 8.57 16.08 16.66
N GLU A 229 7.40 16.67 16.85
CA GLU A 229 6.15 15.92 16.83
C GLU A 229 5.81 15.39 15.44
N PRO A 230 5.36 14.12 15.32
CA PRO A 230 4.88 13.60 14.07
C PRO A 230 3.51 14.23 13.69
N VAL A 231 3.39 14.72 12.45
CA VAL A 231 2.15 15.27 11.93
C VAL A 231 1.39 14.21 11.13
N PRO A 232 0.14 13.88 11.50
CA PRO A 232 -0.67 12.90 10.78
C PRO A 232 -0.81 13.20 9.30
N GLY A 233 -1.00 12.17 8.49
CA GLY A 233 -1.32 12.32 7.07
C GLY A 233 -2.75 12.78 6.84
N SER A 234 -3.02 13.24 5.62
CA SER A 234 -4.36 13.63 5.17
C SER A 234 -5.24 12.41 4.92
N ASP A 235 -6.52 12.53 5.19
CA ASP A 235 -7.51 11.49 4.94
C ASP A 235 -7.95 11.49 3.47
N VAL A 236 -8.16 10.29 2.90
CA VAL A 236 -8.62 10.08 1.53
C VAL A 236 -10.06 9.55 1.54
N TYR A 237 -10.95 10.22 0.85
CA TYR A 237 -12.35 9.83 0.68
C TYR A 237 -12.55 9.24 -0.72
N THR A 238 -12.84 7.94 -0.77
CA THR A 238 -12.99 7.21 -2.03
C THR A 238 -14.40 7.36 -2.62
N SER A 239 -14.56 6.93 -3.86
CA SER A 239 -15.85 6.79 -4.51
C SER A 239 -16.52 5.43 -4.22
N ILE A 240 -15.79 4.48 -3.62
CA ILE A 240 -16.24 3.11 -3.35
C ILE A 240 -17.35 3.12 -2.30
N ASP A 241 -18.51 2.56 -2.65
CA ASP A 241 -19.58 2.28 -1.71
C ASP A 241 -19.40 0.88 -1.14
N ILE A 242 -19.28 0.78 0.18
CA ILE A 242 -18.97 -0.49 0.85
C ILE A 242 -20.08 -1.55 0.67
N ASN A 243 -21.33 -1.13 0.61
CA ASN A 243 -22.45 -2.04 0.46
C ASN A 243 -22.50 -2.60 -0.96
N ILE A 244 -22.28 -1.73 -1.97
CA ILE A 244 -22.22 -2.16 -3.38
C ILE A 244 -20.98 -3.03 -3.61
N GLN A 245 -19.86 -2.70 -2.98
CA GLN A 245 -18.62 -3.50 -3.03
C GLN A 245 -18.84 -4.92 -2.48
N ASP A 246 -19.50 -5.05 -1.33
CA ASP A 246 -19.79 -6.34 -0.71
C ASP A 246 -20.69 -7.21 -1.61
N VAL A 247 -21.76 -6.62 -2.16
CA VAL A 247 -22.63 -7.30 -3.11
C VAL A 247 -21.88 -7.74 -4.37
N ALA A 248 -21.05 -6.85 -4.95
CA ALA A 248 -20.29 -7.16 -6.16
C ALA A 248 -19.29 -8.30 -5.93
N GLU A 249 -18.58 -8.28 -4.79
CA GLU A 249 -17.59 -9.30 -4.45
C GLU A 249 -18.25 -10.66 -4.15
N SER A 250 -19.36 -10.65 -3.41
CA SER A 250 -20.13 -11.86 -3.09
C SER A 250 -20.73 -12.48 -4.35
N ALA A 251 -21.29 -11.68 -5.27
CA ALA A 251 -21.84 -12.16 -6.53
C ALA A 251 -20.74 -12.72 -7.44
N LEU A 252 -19.60 -12.03 -7.55
CA LEU A 252 -18.45 -12.51 -8.30
C LEU A 252 -17.93 -13.83 -7.75
N LEU A 253 -17.75 -13.93 -6.43
CA LEU A 253 -17.28 -15.16 -5.77
C LEU A 253 -18.21 -16.34 -6.05
N LYS A 254 -19.53 -16.12 -5.96
CA LYS A 254 -20.53 -17.15 -6.27
C LYS A 254 -20.38 -17.64 -7.71
N GLN A 255 -20.32 -16.72 -8.68
CA GLN A 255 -20.20 -17.04 -10.09
C GLN A 255 -18.90 -17.78 -10.42
N LEU A 256 -17.77 -17.34 -9.87
CA LEU A 256 -16.48 -18.00 -10.07
C LEU A 256 -16.46 -19.44 -9.55
N ARG A 257 -17.09 -19.70 -8.40
CA ARG A 257 -17.24 -21.05 -7.84
C ARG A 257 -18.13 -21.94 -8.71
N GLU A 258 -19.28 -21.42 -9.16
CA GLU A 258 -20.21 -22.15 -10.01
C GLU A 258 -19.59 -22.54 -11.36
N GLN A 259 -18.82 -21.62 -11.95
CA GLN A 259 -18.16 -21.84 -13.25
C GLN A 259 -16.77 -22.47 -13.13
N LYS A 260 -16.26 -22.68 -11.91
CA LYS A 260 -14.89 -23.15 -11.64
C LYS A 260 -13.83 -22.32 -12.38
N ALA A 261 -14.06 -21.02 -12.48
CA ALA A 261 -13.19 -20.11 -13.21
C ALA A 261 -11.95 -19.74 -12.38
N GLU A 262 -10.80 -19.63 -13.03
CA GLU A 262 -9.54 -19.28 -12.35
C GLU A 262 -9.57 -17.87 -11.76
N ARG A 263 -10.24 -16.94 -12.43
CA ARG A 263 -10.27 -15.52 -12.05
C ARG A 263 -11.43 -14.79 -12.70
N GLY A 264 -11.73 -13.64 -12.12
CA GLY A 264 -12.71 -12.71 -12.67
C GLY A 264 -12.64 -11.36 -11.97
N CYS A 265 -13.33 -10.40 -12.56
CA CYS A 265 -13.56 -9.10 -11.95
C CYS A 265 -14.99 -8.61 -12.22
N ALA A 266 -15.46 -7.74 -11.32
CA ALA A 266 -16.72 -7.01 -11.48
C ALA A 266 -16.46 -5.54 -11.12
N VAL A 267 -16.87 -4.62 -12.01
CA VAL A 267 -16.67 -3.17 -11.80
C VAL A 267 -17.99 -2.45 -12.01
N LEU A 268 -18.32 -1.57 -11.09
CA LEU A 268 -19.46 -0.67 -11.18
C LEU A 268 -18.98 0.77 -11.26
N MET A 269 -19.35 1.48 -12.33
CA MET A 269 -19.01 2.88 -12.54
C MET A 269 -20.28 3.71 -12.74
N GLU A 270 -20.33 4.87 -12.09
CA GLU A 270 -21.43 5.81 -12.24
C GLU A 270 -21.28 6.60 -13.55
N VAL A 271 -22.31 6.55 -14.38
CA VAL A 271 -22.25 7.05 -15.77
C VAL A 271 -21.86 8.53 -15.84
N LYS A 272 -22.49 9.40 -15.04
CA LYS A 272 -22.35 10.85 -15.13
C LYS A 272 -21.05 11.40 -14.49
N THR A 273 -20.43 10.66 -13.58
CA THR A 273 -19.28 11.14 -12.81
C THR A 273 -17.99 10.39 -13.09
N GLY A 274 -18.09 9.18 -13.64
CA GLY A 274 -16.95 8.26 -13.74
C GLY A 274 -16.50 7.66 -12.39
N PHE A 275 -17.24 7.87 -11.31
CA PHE A 275 -16.91 7.31 -10.00
C PHE A 275 -17.05 5.79 -9.97
N ILE A 276 -15.99 5.12 -9.55
CA ILE A 276 -16.01 3.68 -9.29
C ILE A 276 -16.72 3.43 -7.96
N LYS A 277 -17.91 2.82 -8.02
CA LYS A 277 -18.72 2.49 -6.84
C LYS A 277 -18.32 1.14 -6.23
N ALA A 278 -17.91 0.19 -7.07
CA ALA A 278 -17.38 -1.09 -6.66
C ALA A 278 -16.36 -1.62 -7.68
N ILE A 279 -15.37 -2.34 -7.17
CA ILE A 279 -14.37 -3.03 -7.98
C ILE A 279 -13.89 -4.27 -7.24
N ALA A 280 -14.37 -5.43 -7.67
CA ALA A 280 -14.02 -6.73 -7.14
C ALA A 280 -13.09 -7.47 -8.10
N ASN A 281 -12.06 -8.10 -7.57
CA ASN A 281 -11.10 -8.88 -8.34
C ASN A 281 -10.77 -10.15 -7.57
N LEU A 282 -11.05 -11.30 -8.12
CA LEU A 282 -10.80 -12.57 -7.45
C LEU A 282 -10.00 -13.52 -8.33
N SER A 283 -9.08 -14.25 -7.71
CA SER A 283 -8.29 -15.33 -8.32
C SER A 283 -8.35 -16.57 -7.42
N PHE A 284 -8.41 -17.73 -8.04
CA PHE A 284 -8.35 -19.01 -7.33
C PHE A 284 -6.91 -19.34 -6.93
N ASP A 285 -6.74 -19.76 -5.68
CA ASP A 285 -5.48 -20.32 -5.18
C ASP A 285 -5.61 -21.84 -5.06
N PRO A 286 -4.94 -22.62 -5.92
CA PRO A 286 -5.04 -24.07 -5.89
C PRO A 286 -4.42 -24.72 -4.62
N LYS A 287 -3.60 -23.98 -3.85
CA LYS A 287 -3.00 -24.52 -2.62
C LYS A 287 -3.96 -24.46 -1.45
N THR A 288 -4.75 -23.41 -1.37
CA THR A 288 -5.71 -23.19 -0.28
C THR A 288 -7.16 -23.48 -0.70
N GLU A 289 -7.39 -23.77 -1.99
CA GLU A 289 -8.70 -23.97 -2.60
C GLU A 289 -9.68 -22.81 -2.34
N THR A 290 -9.12 -21.59 -2.22
CA THR A 290 -9.91 -20.38 -1.95
C THR A 290 -9.71 -19.32 -3.03
N TYR A 291 -10.71 -18.42 -3.14
CA TYR A 291 -10.58 -17.22 -3.95
C TYR A 291 -10.12 -16.06 -3.10
N PHE A 292 -9.20 -15.27 -3.62
CA PHE A 292 -8.66 -14.08 -2.96
C PHE A 292 -8.29 -13.00 -3.97
N GLU A 293 -8.14 -11.77 -3.51
CA GLU A 293 -7.75 -10.65 -4.34
C GLU A 293 -6.23 -10.59 -4.53
N ALA A 294 -5.70 -11.37 -5.51
CA ALA A 294 -4.27 -11.44 -5.82
C ALA A 294 -3.76 -10.21 -6.55
N GLN A 295 -4.50 -9.75 -7.56
CA GLN A 295 -4.20 -8.63 -8.44
C GLN A 295 -5.45 -7.81 -8.73
N ASN A 296 -5.29 -6.57 -9.14
CA ASN A 296 -6.38 -5.78 -9.68
C ASN A 296 -6.52 -6.05 -11.18
N HIS A 297 -7.23 -7.13 -11.52
CA HIS A 297 -7.41 -7.56 -12.91
C HIS A 297 -8.12 -6.51 -13.75
N ALA A 298 -9.12 -5.85 -13.17
CA ALA A 298 -9.91 -4.84 -13.87
C ALA A 298 -9.05 -3.67 -14.37
N VAL A 299 -8.01 -3.32 -13.62
CA VAL A 299 -7.12 -2.19 -13.91
C VAL A 299 -5.89 -2.63 -14.70
N GLY A 300 -5.27 -3.75 -14.31
CA GLY A 300 -3.91 -4.10 -14.76
C GLY A 300 -3.84 -5.17 -15.84
N LEU A 301 -4.85 -6.03 -15.97
CA LEU A 301 -4.80 -7.16 -16.90
C LEU A 301 -5.42 -6.79 -18.26
N ALA A 302 -4.59 -6.44 -19.23
CA ALA A 302 -5.03 -6.28 -20.61
C ALA A 302 -5.15 -7.65 -21.29
N SER A 303 -6.32 -7.97 -21.78
CA SER A 303 -6.62 -9.21 -22.51
C SER A 303 -7.50 -8.91 -23.72
N GLU A 304 -7.73 -9.91 -24.56
CA GLU A 304 -8.66 -9.80 -25.68
C GLU A 304 -10.09 -9.61 -25.16
N PRO A 305 -10.77 -8.47 -25.47
CA PRO A 305 -12.10 -8.16 -24.96
C PRO A 305 -13.22 -9.00 -25.61
N GLY A 306 -12.94 -9.68 -26.71
CA GLY A 306 -13.91 -10.44 -27.46
C GLY A 306 -15.09 -9.59 -27.94
N SER A 307 -16.28 -10.16 -27.99
CA SER A 307 -17.49 -9.52 -28.57
C SER A 307 -17.89 -8.19 -27.90
N THR A 308 -17.37 -7.84 -26.73
CA THR A 308 -17.59 -6.51 -26.15
C THR A 308 -16.94 -5.41 -27.01
N PHE A 309 -15.95 -5.75 -27.83
CA PHE A 309 -15.28 -4.83 -28.74
C PHE A 309 -16.14 -4.44 -29.97
N LYS A 310 -17.16 -5.20 -30.30
CA LYS A 310 -18.08 -4.92 -31.45
C LYS A 310 -18.68 -3.51 -31.36
N LEU A 311 -18.84 -2.96 -30.12
CA LEU A 311 -19.27 -1.60 -29.94
C LEU A 311 -18.27 -0.61 -30.56
N ALA A 312 -16.96 -0.75 -30.28
CA ALA A 312 -15.93 0.10 -30.87
C ALA A 312 -15.93 0.02 -32.40
N SER A 313 -16.05 -1.19 -32.93
CA SER A 313 -16.07 -1.43 -34.39
C SER A 313 -17.24 -0.74 -35.08
N LEU A 314 -18.43 -0.86 -34.51
CA LEU A 314 -19.59 -0.16 -35.04
C LEU A 314 -19.56 1.34 -34.90
N LEU A 315 -19.04 1.85 -33.77
CA LEU A 315 -18.85 3.30 -33.58
C LEU A 315 -17.97 3.89 -34.68
N VAL A 316 -16.85 3.21 -35.03
CA VAL A 316 -15.98 3.66 -36.12
C VAL A 316 -16.69 3.63 -37.46
N ALA A 317 -17.38 2.51 -37.80
CA ALA A 317 -18.07 2.38 -39.08
C ALA A 317 -19.22 3.38 -39.26
N LEU A 318 -19.96 3.66 -38.19
CA LEU A 318 -21.03 4.67 -38.16
C LEU A 318 -20.50 6.09 -38.29
N ASP A 319 -19.43 6.44 -37.49
CA ASP A 319 -18.83 7.79 -37.52
C ASP A 319 -18.22 8.12 -38.89
N GLN A 320 -17.70 7.11 -39.60
CA GLN A 320 -17.15 7.26 -40.94
C GLN A 320 -18.15 7.13 -42.05
N GLY A 321 -19.45 6.95 -41.75
CA GLY A 321 -20.51 6.84 -42.72
C GLY A 321 -20.44 5.59 -43.64
N LYS A 322 -19.73 4.55 -43.17
CA LYS A 322 -19.60 3.28 -43.93
C LYS A 322 -20.91 2.45 -43.88
N VAL A 323 -21.68 2.62 -42.81
CA VAL A 323 -22.96 1.91 -42.56
C VAL A 323 -23.89 2.80 -41.75
N GLU A 324 -25.18 2.47 -41.82
CA GLU A 324 -26.24 2.99 -40.96
C GLU A 324 -26.76 1.86 -40.07
N ILE A 325 -27.20 2.18 -38.85
CA ILE A 325 -27.65 1.18 -37.87
C ILE A 325 -28.89 0.41 -38.34
N THR A 326 -29.66 0.97 -39.31
CA THR A 326 -30.83 0.42 -39.93
C THR A 326 -30.52 -0.40 -41.17
N ASP A 327 -29.29 -0.44 -41.67
CA ASP A 327 -28.90 -1.22 -42.82
C ASP A 327 -29.16 -2.70 -42.61
N SER A 328 -29.63 -3.36 -43.66
CA SER A 328 -29.95 -4.80 -43.66
C SER A 328 -28.69 -5.62 -43.95
N VAL A 329 -28.48 -6.65 -43.13
CA VAL A 329 -27.37 -7.60 -43.25
C VAL A 329 -27.90 -9.04 -43.16
N ASP A 330 -27.23 -9.96 -43.86
CA ASP A 330 -27.60 -11.39 -43.86
C ASP A 330 -26.79 -12.13 -42.79
N MET A 331 -27.44 -12.44 -41.65
CA MET A 331 -26.83 -13.18 -40.54
C MET A 331 -26.90 -14.69 -40.82
N THR A 332 -25.98 -15.15 -41.69
CA THR A 332 -25.92 -16.55 -42.17
C THR A 332 -25.40 -17.52 -41.11
N GLY A 333 -24.86 -17.01 -40.00
CA GLY A 333 -24.29 -17.81 -38.90
C GLY A 333 -22.87 -18.32 -39.17
N ARG A 334 -22.32 -18.14 -40.37
CA ARG A 334 -20.95 -18.48 -40.76
C ARG A 334 -20.41 -17.43 -41.73
N TYR A 335 -19.24 -16.91 -41.43
CA TYR A 335 -18.56 -15.82 -42.17
C TYR A 335 -17.13 -16.26 -42.50
N GLU A 336 -16.78 -16.32 -43.81
CA GLU A 336 -15.52 -16.87 -44.29
C GLU A 336 -14.52 -15.78 -44.65
N PHE A 337 -13.27 -15.95 -44.18
CA PHE A 337 -12.16 -15.05 -44.43
C PHE A 337 -10.93 -15.89 -44.82
N TYR A 338 -10.61 -15.92 -46.06
CA TYR A 338 -9.57 -16.82 -46.62
C TYR A 338 -9.82 -18.28 -46.20
N ASP A 339 -8.85 -18.96 -45.61
CA ASP A 339 -8.99 -20.36 -45.14
C ASP A 339 -9.57 -20.48 -43.73
N ASN A 340 -10.08 -19.37 -43.15
CA ASN A 340 -10.64 -19.31 -41.82
C ASN A 340 -12.10 -18.86 -41.84
N TYR A 341 -12.82 -19.12 -40.75
CA TYR A 341 -14.19 -18.66 -40.61
C TYR A 341 -14.54 -18.29 -39.15
N LEU A 342 -15.53 -17.44 -39.00
CA LEU A 342 -16.20 -17.13 -37.75
C LEU A 342 -17.63 -17.68 -37.77
N THR A 343 -18.15 -18.06 -36.58
CA THR A 343 -19.54 -18.58 -36.50
C THR A 343 -20.30 -17.92 -35.35
N ASP A 344 -21.65 -17.88 -35.52
CA ASP A 344 -22.58 -17.46 -34.48
C ASP A 344 -23.00 -18.64 -33.56
N GLY A 345 -22.13 -19.61 -33.32
CA GLY A 345 -22.42 -20.78 -32.51
C GLY A 345 -23.50 -21.70 -33.13
N GLY A 346 -23.55 -21.77 -34.47
CA GLY A 346 -24.51 -22.55 -35.21
C GLY A 346 -25.91 -21.92 -35.39
N LYS A 347 -26.08 -20.66 -34.94
CA LYS A 347 -27.33 -19.91 -35.09
C LYS A 347 -27.36 -19.18 -36.43
N VAL A 348 -28.49 -19.26 -37.12
CA VAL A 348 -28.79 -18.51 -38.34
C VAL A 348 -30.00 -17.61 -38.07
N TYR A 349 -29.82 -16.32 -38.27
CA TYR A 349 -30.86 -15.32 -37.94
C TYR A 349 -31.54 -14.75 -39.20
N GLY A 350 -30.99 -15.02 -40.40
CA GLY A 350 -31.49 -14.50 -41.67
C GLY A 350 -31.20 -12.99 -41.83
N ARG A 351 -31.99 -12.34 -42.66
CA ARG A 351 -31.84 -10.91 -42.97
C ARG A 351 -32.44 -10.05 -41.89
N ASN A 352 -31.59 -9.23 -41.24
CA ASN A 352 -31.96 -8.35 -40.14
C ASN A 352 -31.16 -7.04 -40.21
N THR A 353 -31.40 -6.12 -39.29
CA THR A 353 -30.64 -4.86 -39.22
C THR A 353 -29.27 -5.00 -38.53
N ILE A 354 -28.36 -4.06 -38.75
CA ILE A 354 -27.08 -3.97 -38.00
C ILE A 354 -27.35 -3.82 -36.48
N LYS A 355 -28.43 -3.13 -36.11
CA LYS A 355 -28.89 -3.07 -34.72
C LYS A 355 -29.16 -4.46 -34.15
N ASP A 356 -29.94 -5.27 -34.87
CA ASP A 356 -30.25 -6.65 -34.46
C ASP A 356 -28.98 -7.52 -34.40
N ALA A 357 -28.03 -7.31 -35.34
CA ALA A 357 -26.75 -8.01 -35.35
C ALA A 357 -25.93 -7.70 -34.10
N PHE A 358 -25.91 -6.44 -33.66
CA PHE A 358 -25.23 -6.04 -32.42
C PHE A 358 -25.93 -6.61 -31.19
N GLU A 359 -27.25 -6.49 -31.07
CA GLU A 359 -28.05 -7.03 -29.96
C GLU A 359 -27.90 -8.54 -29.79
N LYS A 360 -27.79 -9.28 -30.89
CA LYS A 360 -27.57 -10.74 -30.89
C LYS A 360 -26.12 -11.13 -30.81
N SER A 361 -25.21 -10.13 -30.79
CA SER A 361 -23.76 -10.34 -30.82
C SER A 361 -23.30 -11.20 -32.00
N SER A 362 -23.96 -11.07 -33.17
CA SER A 362 -23.58 -11.80 -34.37
C SER A 362 -22.19 -11.41 -34.88
N ASN A 363 -21.44 -12.39 -35.35
CA ASN A 363 -20.13 -12.17 -35.96
C ASN A 363 -20.23 -11.64 -37.41
N VAL A 364 -21.45 -11.37 -37.93
CA VAL A 364 -21.63 -10.62 -39.18
C VAL A 364 -20.98 -9.24 -39.12
N ILE A 365 -20.81 -8.69 -37.93
CA ILE A 365 -20.05 -7.41 -37.71
C ILE A 365 -18.65 -7.52 -38.26
N SER A 366 -17.98 -8.67 -38.14
CA SER A 366 -16.65 -8.87 -38.74
C SER A 366 -16.67 -8.80 -40.25
N GLN A 367 -17.74 -9.36 -40.88
CA GLN A 367 -17.92 -9.27 -42.32
C GLN A 367 -18.14 -7.80 -42.77
N ILE A 368 -18.96 -7.06 -42.04
CA ILE A 368 -19.24 -5.65 -42.31
C ILE A 368 -17.96 -4.83 -42.28
N ILE A 369 -17.16 -4.99 -41.23
CA ILE A 369 -15.87 -4.25 -41.08
C ILE A 369 -14.88 -4.70 -42.17
N TYR A 370 -14.76 -6.00 -42.42
CA TYR A 370 -13.87 -6.50 -43.46
C TYR A 370 -14.24 -5.93 -44.83
N ASP A 371 -15.50 -5.97 -45.24
CA ASP A 371 -15.94 -5.51 -46.56
C ASP A 371 -15.71 -4.02 -46.79
N ASN A 372 -15.85 -3.21 -45.72
CA ASN A 372 -15.65 -1.76 -45.80
C ASN A 372 -14.19 -1.35 -45.72
N TYR A 373 -13.30 -2.11 -45.04
CA TYR A 373 -11.95 -1.68 -44.74
C TYR A 373 -10.83 -2.58 -45.28
N LYS A 374 -11.13 -3.70 -45.97
CA LYS A 374 -10.11 -4.65 -46.46
C LYS A 374 -9.11 -4.05 -47.42
N LYS A 375 -9.43 -2.92 -48.13
CA LYS A 375 -8.48 -2.21 -48.99
C LYS A 375 -7.57 -1.28 -48.24
N GLU A 376 -8.05 -0.67 -47.17
CA GLU A 376 -7.33 0.28 -46.33
C GLU A 376 -7.57 0.00 -44.83
N PRO A 377 -7.01 -1.10 -44.29
CA PRO A 377 -7.24 -1.47 -42.88
C PRO A 377 -6.82 -0.39 -41.88
N GLN A 378 -5.87 0.47 -42.26
CA GLN A 378 -5.39 1.56 -41.41
C GLN A 378 -6.50 2.58 -41.11
N GLU A 379 -7.44 2.82 -42.03
CA GLU A 379 -8.58 3.71 -41.82
C GLU A 379 -9.44 3.28 -40.62
N PHE A 380 -9.69 1.96 -40.48
CA PHE A 380 -10.37 1.40 -39.31
C PHE A 380 -9.56 1.59 -38.03
N ILE A 381 -8.26 1.30 -38.07
CA ILE A 381 -7.36 1.43 -36.94
C ILE A 381 -7.27 2.89 -36.47
N ASP A 382 -7.17 3.84 -37.40
CA ASP A 382 -7.15 5.26 -37.09
C ASP A 382 -8.48 5.73 -36.47
N GLY A 383 -9.61 5.16 -36.92
CA GLY A 383 -10.90 5.35 -36.26
C GLY A 383 -10.91 4.86 -34.82
N LEU A 384 -10.35 3.67 -34.55
CA LEU A 384 -10.20 3.15 -33.18
C LEU A 384 -9.31 4.04 -32.31
N LYS A 385 -8.24 4.61 -32.88
CA LYS A 385 -7.38 5.57 -32.17
C LYS A 385 -8.12 6.87 -31.88
N LYS A 386 -8.94 7.36 -32.80
CA LYS A 386 -9.75 8.58 -32.63
C LYS A 386 -10.68 8.50 -31.43
N ILE A 387 -11.28 7.32 -31.17
CA ILE A 387 -12.11 7.10 -29.98
C ILE A 387 -11.32 6.85 -28.69
N GLY A 388 -9.98 6.90 -28.72
CA GLY A 388 -9.10 6.94 -27.55
C GLY A 388 -8.76 5.58 -26.91
N ILE A 389 -9.16 4.44 -27.50
CA ILE A 389 -8.98 3.11 -26.88
C ILE A 389 -7.56 2.54 -26.99
N HIS A 390 -6.65 3.23 -27.70
CA HIS A 390 -5.24 2.81 -27.92
C HIS A 390 -4.31 3.27 -26.79
N GLN A 391 -4.78 4.04 -25.84
CA GLN A 391 -3.98 4.64 -24.77
C GLN A 391 -4.54 4.37 -23.39
N LYS A 392 -3.73 4.56 -22.36
CA LYS A 392 -4.17 4.46 -20.98
C LYS A 392 -5.23 5.49 -20.65
N LEU A 393 -6.11 5.15 -19.73
CA LEU A 393 -7.11 6.07 -19.19
C LEU A 393 -6.51 7.14 -18.26
N GLY A 394 -5.25 6.96 -17.82
CA GLY A 394 -4.55 7.87 -16.92
C GLY A 394 -5.09 7.80 -15.49
N LEU A 395 -5.34 6.60 -15.01
CA LEU A 395 -5.95 6.37 -13.69
C LEU A 395 -5.14 6.97 -12.55
N SER A 396 -5.81 7.43 -11.51
CA SER A 396 -5.18 7.94 -10.29
C SER A 396 -4.54 6.84 -9.42
N ILE A 397 -4.80 5.57 -9.70
CA ILE A 397 -4.18 4.43 -9.02
C ILE A 397 -3.10 3.78 -9.88
N LEU A 398 -2.15 3.11 -9.21
CA LEU A 398 -1.01 2.50 -9.88
C LEU A 398 -1.37 1.16 -10.50
N GLY A 399 -0.62 0.78 -11.57
CA GLY A 399 -0.70 -0.55 -12.17
C GLY A 399 -1.66 -0.64 -13.35
N GLU A 400 -2.01 0.47 -13.99
CA GLU A 400 -2.85 0.46 -15.19
C GLU A 400 -2.18 -0.27 -16.35
N GLY A 401 -2.89 -1.25 -16.93
CA GLY A 401 -2.45 -2.02 -18.09
C GLY A 401 -2.43 -1.16 -19.36
N MET A 402 -1.51 -1.50 -20.27
CA MET A 402 -1.40 -0.85 -21.57
C MET A 402 -2.30 -1.56 -22.58
N PRO A 403 -3.22 -0.86 -23.27
CA PRO A 403 -3.95 -1.44 -24.38
C PRO A 403 -3.00 -1.70 -25.56
N LEU A 404 -3.33 -2.66 -26.40
CA LEU A 404 -2.59 -2.98 -27.60
C LEU A 404 -3.56 -3.05 -28.78
N ILE A 405 -3.31 -2.23 -29.81
CA ILE A 405 -3.99 -2.30 -31.09
C ILE A 405 -2.90 -2.40 -32.16
N LYS A 406 -2.96 -3.43 -33.00
CA LYS A 406 -1.98 -3.62 -34.10
C LYS A 406 -2.17 -2.58 -35.19
N GLU A 407 -1.08 -2.04 -35.68
CA GLU A 407 -1.05 -1.23 -36.91
C GLU A 407 -1.13 -2.12 -38.15
N SER A 408 -1.65 -1.61 -39.26
CA SER A 408 -1.65 -2.33 -40.53
C SER A 408 -0.24 -2.59 -41.10
N SER A 409 0.74 -1.81 -40.65
CA SER A 409 2.16 -1.97 -40.97
C SER A 409 2.89 -3.01 -40.10
N ASP A 410 2.25 -3.53 -39.05
CA ASP A 410 2.85 -4.56 -38.20
C ASP A 410 3.12 -5.83 -39.01
N PRO A 411 4.35 -6.40 -38.96
CA PRO A 411 4.67 -7.63 -39.68
C PRO A 411 3.78 -8.82 -39.41
N THR A 412 3.09 -8.81 -38.24
CA THR A 412 2.13 -9.85 -37.83
C THR A 412 0.70 -9.54 -38.26
N PHE A 413 0.45 -8.43 -38.96
CA PHE A 413 -0.86 -8.10 -39.51
C PHE A 413 -1.10 -8.90 -40.77
N THR A 414 -2.08 -9.78 -40.75
CA THR A 414 -2.41 -10.68 -41.87
C THR A 414 -3.82 -10.41 -42.41
N GLY A 415 -4.22 -11.08 -43.47
CA GLY A 415 -5.57 -10.92 -44.04
C GLY A 415 -6.71 -11.19 -43.05
N ILE A 416 -6.48 -12.05 -42.05
CA ILE A 416 -7.48 -12.37 -41.03
C ILE A 416 -7.46 -11.42 -39.86
N THR A 417 -6.39 -10.59 -39.67
CA THR A 417 -6.27 -9.71 -38.50
C THR A 417 -7.42 -8.72 -38.42
N LEU A 418 -7.81 -8.08 -39.49
CA LEU A 418 -8.92 -7.10 -39.50
C LEU A 418 -10.26 -7.70 -39.05
N PRO A 419 -10.76 -8.82 -39.61
CA PRO A 419 -12.00 -9.42 -39.16
C PRO A 419 -11.93 -9.92 -37.72
N TRP A 420 -10.81 -10.47 -37.25
CA TRP A 420 -10.62 -10.88 -35.84
C TRP A 420 -10.57 -9.70 -34.92
N MET A 421 -9.83 -8.64 -35.28
CA MET A 421 -9.75 -7.40 -34.49
C MET A 421 -11.13 -6.77 -34.29
N SER A 422 -11.96 -6.77 -35.32
CA SER A 422 -13.30 -6.17 -35.27
C SER A 422 -14.27 -6.81 -34.26
N ILE A 423 -13.98 -8.02 -33.84
CA ILE A 423 -14.75 -8.73 -32.78
C ILE A 423 -13.94 -8.95 -31.52
N GLY A 424 -12.81 -8.21 -31.37
CA GLY A 424 -12.06 -8.10 -30.13
C GLY A 424 -10.97 -9.16 -29.89
N TYR A 425 -10.44 -9.78 -30.96
CA TYR A 425 -9.26 -10.61 -30.90
C TYR A 425 -8.06 -9.87 -31.53
N GLU A 426 -6.86 -10.38 -31.34
CA GLU A 426 -5.60 -9.76 -31.79
C GLU A 426 -5.34 -8.31 -31.31
N LEU A 427 -6.06 -7.87 -30.32
CA LEU A 427 -5.88 -6.63 -29.57
C LEU A 427 -6.05 -6.89 -28.08
N LYS A 428 -5.62 -5.94 -27.26
CA LYS A 428 -5.76 -6.11 -25.79
C LYS A 428 -6.28 -4.83 -25.15
N MET A 429 -7.24 -5.00 -24.23
CA MET A 429 -7.78 -3.94 -23.38
C MET A 429 -7.97 -4.47 -21.95
N THR A 430 -7.91 -3.58 -20.97
CA THR A 430 -8.34 -3.95 -19.62
C THR A 430 -9.86 -3.92 -19.51
N PRO A 431 -10.47 -4.69 -18.59
CA PRO A 431 -11.91 -4.60 -18.34
C PRO A 431 -12.39 -3.18 -18.03
N LEU A 432 -11.56 -2.39 -17.33
CA LEU A 432 -11.92 -1.01 -17.02
C LEU A 432 -11.88 -0.09 -18.26
N GLN A 433 -10.97 -0.32 -19.21
CA GLN A 433 -10.97 0.39 -20.51
C GLN A 433 -12.20 0.05 -21.32
N THR A 434 -12.62 -1.22 -21.36
CA THR A 434 -13.86 -1.64 -21.98
C THR A 434 -15.06 -0.98 -21.31
N LEU A 435 -15.12 -0.96 -19.97
CA LEU A 435 -16.19 -0.28 -19.23
C LEU A 435 -16.23 1.23 -19.53
N ALA A 436 -15.08 1.90 -19.60
CA ALA A 436 -14.99 3.33 -19.91
C ALA A 436 -15.56 3.65 -21.31
N LEU A 437 -15.31 2.78 -22.30
CA LEU A 437 -15.89 2.92 -23.64
C LEU A 437 -17.43 2.81 -23.61
N TYR A 438 -17.97 1.79 -22.92
CA TYR A 438 -19.42 1.64 -22.76
C TYR A 438 -20.04 2.79 -21.98
N ASN A 439 -19.34 3.26 -20.94
CA ASN A 439 -19.76 4.42 -20.17
C ASN A 439 -19.81 5.71 -21.03
N ALA A 440 -18.86 5.89 -21.94
CA ALA A 440 -18.87 7.03 -22.86
C ALA A 440 -20.11 7.05 -23.74
N VAL A 441 -20.52 5.89 -24.26
CA VAL A 441 -21.77 5.77 -25.04
C VAL A 441 -22.99 6.08 -24.18
N ALA A 442 -23.06 5.52 -22.97
CA ALA A 442 -24.13 5.80 -22.02
C ALA A 442 -24.17 7.27 -21.54
N ASN A 443 -23.03 7.97 -21.64
CA ASN A 443 -22.85 9.38 -21.28
C ASN A 443 -22.80 10.31 -22.49
N GLU A 444 -23.59 10.02 -23.51
CA GLU A 444 -23.79 10.86 -24.70
C GLU A 444 -22.49 11.16 -25.47
N GLY A 445 -21.54 10.22 -25.47
CA GLY A 445 -20.24 10.34 -26.13
C GLY A 445 -19.11 10.92 -25.27
N ALA A 446 -19.41 11.37 -24.06
CA ALA A 446 -18.38 11.93 -23.17
C ALA A 446 -17.60 10.83 -22.46
N LEU A 447 -16.36 10.60 -22.89
CA LEU A 447 -15.42 9.68 -22.24
C LEU A 447 -14.89 10.28 -20.93
N LEU A 448 -15.26 9.68 -19.81
CA LEU A 448 -14.79 10.10 -18.48
C LEU A 448 -13.66 9.20 -18.00
N GLN A 449 -12.66 9.85 -17.37
CA GLN A 449 -11.63 9.12 -16.65
C GLN A 449 -12.25 8.46 -15.40
N PRO A 450 -12.10 7.15 -15.19
CA PRO A 450 -12.59 6.49 -13.97
C PRO A 450 -11.94 7.07 -12.71
N GLN A 451 -12.76 7.43 -11.73
CA GLN A 451 -12.35 8.10 -10.50
C GLN A 451 -12.51 7.19 -9.28
N PHE A 452 -11.42 6.97 -8.53
CA PHE A 452 -11.40 6.17 -7.31
C PHE A 452 -11.48 7.01 -6.04
N VAL A 453 -11.15 8.29 -6.13
CA VAL A 453 -11.08 9.23 -5.00
C VAL A 453 -11.94 10.45 -5.31
N LYS A 454 -12.79 10.82 -4.36
CA LYS A 454 -13.62 12.02 -4.46
C LYS A 454 -12.86 13.27 -4.04
N TYR A 455 -12.20 13.21 -2.88
CA TYR A 455 -11.42 14.31 -2.33
C TYR A 455 -10.46 13.85 -1.25
N ILE A 456 -9.53 14.73 -0.92
CA ILE A 456 -8.55 14.55 0.16
C ILE A 456 -8.83 15.63 1.19
N LYS A 457 -8.91 15.23 2.47
CA LYS A 457 -9.11 16.16 3.59
C LYS A 457 -7.84 16.23 4.42
N LYS A 458 -7.30 17.43 4.58
CA LYS A 458 -6.17 17.67 5.46
C LYS A 458 -6.61 17.41 6.91
N GLY A 459 -5.80 16.63 7.64
CA GLY A 459 -6.01 16.33 9.05
C GLY A 459 -5.77 17.53 9.95
#